data_d01c25cfd0f93124e20225f82f737390
#
_entry.id   d01c25cfd0f93124e20225f82f737390
#
_cell.length_a   1.000
_cell.length_b   1.000
_cell.length_c   1.000
_cell.angle_alpha   90.00
_cell.angle_beta   90.00
_cell.angle_gamma   90.00
#
_symmetry.space_group_name_H-M   'P 1'
#
loop_
_entity.id
_entity.type
_entity.pdbx_description
1 polymer ?
#
loop_
_entity_poly.entity_id
_entity_poly.type
_entity_poly.pdbx_seq_one_letter_code
_entity_poly.pdbx_strand_id
1 'polypeptide(L)'
;VIQDKELTLVNYVNSSFEKYANHIALAFVDGQKYTYAEVGAEVDRLQKMLRMQGIDKGDKVAILSANTPFWGMAFFAITGMGAVAVPLLPDFNPSELSNILEHSEAKGIFVSEALKYKVIGENANQGNEILTINLDDFEIIVEKSYETSNPGVEIADVEPDDLASLIYTSGTTGRSKGVMLTHKNLVSDSITSGKIHYMDTSDSMLSVLPLSHAYENTLGLILPLSGGASVYYPGKPATASVLLPALKKIRPTTMLTVPLIMEKIFRASVLPKFTKSKVLKTVYGIPVFRKLLHRVAGKKLYETFGGRLRFFGIGGSKLDPQVEKFLYEAKFPYAIGYGLTETAPLLAGFGPKNQRLYSTGHPGEGIEVKLRDINPATGEGEIIARGPNVMKGYYKEPDMTSEVIDDEGWFRTGDIGLFDKKGVLFIKGRIKNVIIGASGENIYPEEIESVINSNAFVTESLVVEQNGKLVAMVHLNIDKIKQQYQDLVEKSQDALNEKVEELLKEVHEFVNQRVSKFSKLNYVIHQVDPFEKTATQKIKRFLYSK
;
A
#
# COMPACT_ATOMS: atom_id res chain seq x y z
N VAL A 1 -19.26 18.29 -14.20
CA VAL A 1 -19.38 18.22 -12.73
C VAL A 1 -20.30 17.03 -12.48
N ILE A 2 -19.76 15.96 -11.87
CA ILE A 2 -20.55 14.79 -11.45
C ILE A 2 -21.46 15.27 -10.31
N GLN A 3 -22.76 14.98 -10.38
CA GLN A 3 -23.69 15.37 -9.33
C GLN A 3 -23.45 14.52 -8.06
N ASP A 4 -23.69 15.07 -6.87
CA ASP A 4 -23.47 14.35 -5.61
C ASP A 4 -24.16 12.98 -5.57
N LYS A 5 -25.36 12.84 -6.13
CA LYS A 5 -26.11 11.58 -6.23
C LYS A 5 -25.42 10.50 -7.09
N GLU A 6 -24.46 10.88 -7.93
CA GLU A 6 -23.73 9.96 -8.81
C GLU A 6 -22.48 9.38 -8.14
N LEU A 7 -22.14 9.82 -6.91
CA LEU A 7 -20.92 9.41 -6.21
C LEU A 7 -21.08 8.05 -5.50
N THR A 8 -21.72 7.09 -6.15
CA THR A 8 -21.77 5.70 -5.71
C THR A 8 -20.93 4.81 -6.62
N LEU A 9 -20.37 3.72 -6.10
CA LEU A 9 -19.66 2.73 -6.91
C LEU A 9 -20.58 2.13 -7.98
N VAL A 10 -21.87 2.00 -7.67
CA VAL A 10 -22.91 1.54 -8.61
C VAL A 10 -22.93 2.43 -9.84
N ASN A 11 -23.13 3.73 -9.66
CA ASN A 11 -23.21 4.66 -10.79
C ASN A 11 -21.86 4.86 -11.49
N TYR A 12 -20.76 4.84 -10.73
CA TYR A 12 -19.42 5.16 -11.23
C TYR A 12 -18.79 4.00 -12.02
N VAL A 13 -18.98 2.75 -11.58
CA VAL A 13 -18.38 1.57 -12.19
C VAL A 13 -19.37 0.80 -13.06
N ASN A 14 -20.64 0.62 -12.62
CA ASN A 14 -21.60 -0.17 -13.38
C ASN A 14 -21.91 0.43 -14.76
N SER A 15 -21.90 1.75 -14.89
CA SER A 15 -21.99 2.41 -16.20
C SER A 15 -20.90 1.99 -17.18
N SER A 16 -19.74 1.57 -16.65
CA SER A 16 -18.62 1.07 -17.45
C SER A 16 -18.87 -0.34 -17.99
N PHE A 17 -19.65 -1.18 -17.28
CA PHE A 17 -19.98 -2.53 -17.73
C PHE A 17 -20.77 -2.53 -19.04
N GLU A 18 -21.65 -1.57 -19.21
CA GLU A 18 -22.40 -1.40 -20.46
C GLU A 18 -21.58 -0.64 -21.50
N LYS A 19 -20.95 0.47 -21.09
CA LYS A 19 -20.21 1.36 -22.00
C LYS A 19 -19.04 0.68 -22.69
N TYR A 20 -18.33 -0.20 -21.99
CA TYR A 20 -17.15 -0.92 -22.48
C TYR A 20 -17.39 -2.43 -22.62
N ALA A 21 -18.64 -2.84 -22.83
CA ALA A 21 -19.14 -4.22 -22.76
C ALA A 21 -18.19 -5.27 -23.36
N ASN A 22 -17.62 -5.01 -24.54
CA ASN A 22 -16.78 -5.95 -25.28
C ASN A 22 -15.29 -5.85 -24.96
N HIS A 23 -14.85 -4.89 -24.11
CA HIS A 23 -13.46 -4.78 -23.70
C HIS A 23 -13.17 -5.75 -22.56
N ILE A 24 -11.91 -6.18 -22.44
CA ILE A 24 -11.44 -6.97 -21.28
C ILE A 24 -11.42 -6.07 -20.06
N ALA A 25 -12.14 -6.45 -19.01
CA ALA A 25 -12.15 -5.77 -17.73
C ALA A 25 -11.12 -6.40 -16.77
N LEU A 26 -11.30 -7.67 -16.46
CA LEU A 26 -10.50 -8.42 -15.49
C LEU A 26 -9.95 -9.69 -16.14
N ALA A 27 -8.70 -10.03 -15.87
CA ALA A 27 -8.09 -11.22 -16.49
C ALA A 27 -6.99 -11.82 -15.62
N PHE A 28 -6.80 -13.14 -15.74
CA PHE A 28 -5.52 -13.74 -15.35
C PHE A 28 -4.47 -13.53 -16.44
N VAL A 29 -3.21 -13.35 -16.05
CA VAL A 29 -2.08 -13.21 -17.01
C VAL A 29 -1.99 -14.42 -17.93
N ASP A 30 -2.13 -15.64 -17.37
CA ASP A 30 -2.03 -16.91 -18.07
C ASP A 30 -3.35 -17.71 -17.99
N GLY A 31 -4.49 -17.04 -17.98
CA GLY A 31 -5.78 -17.70 -17.80
C GLY A 31 -6.92 -16.98 -18.47
N GLN A 32 -8.10 -17.18 -17.88
CA GLN A 32 -9.36 -16.64 -18.36
C GLN A 32 -9.37 -15.11 -18.32
N LYS A 33 -10.05 -14.55 -19.30
CA LYS A 33 -10.29 -13.10 -19.44
C LYS A 33 -11.80 -12.89 -19.41
N TYR A 34 -12.21 -11.85 -18.71
CA TYR A 34 -13.59 -11.46 -18.57
C TYR A 34 -13.79 -10.08 -19.16
N THR A 35 -14.75 -9.95 -20.06
CA THR A 35 -15.18 -8.66 -20.60
C THR A 35 -15.95 -7.87 -19.54
N TYR A 36 -16.14 -6.59 -19.78
CA TYR A 36 -16.95 -5.74 -18.91
C TYR A 36 -18.39 -6.27 -18.79
N ALA A 37 -19.00 -6.73 -19.88
CA ALA A 37 -20.32 -7.31 -19.86
C ALA A 37 -20.39 -8.60 -19.02
N GLU A 38 -19.39 -9.49 -19.15
CA GLU A 38 -19.31 -10.71 -18.34
C GLU A 38 -19.11 -10.42 -16.86
N VAL A 39 -18.27 -9.42 -16.51
CA VAL A 39 -18.13 -8.98 -15.13
C VAL A 39 -19.43 -8.42 -14.58
N GLY A 40 -20.13 -7.57 -15.33
CA GLY A 40 -21.43 -7.03 -14.93
C GLY A 40 -22.48 -8.11 -14.69
N ALA A 41 -22.59 -9.07 -15.62
CA ALA A 41 -23.52 -10.18 -15.48
C ALA A 41 -23.22 -11.06 -14.25
N GLU A 42 -21.94 -11.28 -13.95
CA GLU A 42 -21.53 -12.06 -12.76
C GLU A 42 -21.80 -11.28 -11.46
N VAL A 43 -21.55 -9.97 -11.46
CA VAL A 43 -21.90 -9.08 -10.33
C VAL A 43 -23.39 -9.17 -10.01
N ASP A 44 -24.26 -9.07 -11.04
CA ASP A 44 -25.71 -9.17 -10.87
C ASP A 44 -26.15 -10.56 -10.34
N ARG A 45 -25.50 -11.62 -10.83
CA ARG A 45 -25.75 -12.98 -10.35
C ARG A 45 -25.39 -13.15 -8.88
N LEU A 46 -24.23 -12.63 -8.47
CA LEU A 46 -23.75 -12.68 -7.09
C LEU A 46 -24.61 -11.85 -6.14
N GLN A 47 -25.08 -10.68 -6.56
CA GLN A 47 -26.02 -9.87 -5.78
C GLN A 47 -27.31 -10.64 -5.47
N LYS A 48 -27.90 -11.26 -6.50
CA LYS A 48 -29.10 -12.11 -6.35
C LYS A 48 -28.83 -13.28 -5.40
N MET A 49 -27.68 -13.95 -5.53
CA MET A 49 -27.29 -15.06 -4.66
C MET A 49 -27.19 -14.61 -3.21
N LEU A 50 -26.48 -13.52 -2.92
CA LEU A 50 -26.34 -12.96 -1.57
C LEU A 50 -27.70 -12.56 -1.00
N ARG A 51 -28.55 -11.95 -1.82
CA ARG A 51 -29.91 -11.56 -1.43
C ARG A 51 -30.76 -12.76 -1.04
N MET A 52 -30.68 -13.86 -1.79
CA MET A 52 -31.39 -15.12 -1.49
C MET A 52 -30.94 -15.73 -0.15
N GLN A 53 -29.69 -15.48 0.26
CA GLN A 53 -29.15 -15.91 1.55
C GLN A 53 -29.48 -14.90 2.70
N GLY A 54 -30.27 -13.86 2.42
CA GLY A 54 -30.69 -12.88 3.41
C GLY A 54 -29.64 -11.83 3.77
N ILE A 55 -28.70 -11.58 2.87
CA ILE A 55 -27.76 -10.45 3.00
C ILE A 55 -28.48 -9.18 2.51
N ASP A 56 -28.56 -8.19 3.38
CA ASP A 56 -29.26 -6.91 3.13
C ASP A 56 -28.28 -5.73 3.07
N LYS A 57 -28.82 -4.57 2.69
CA LYS A 57 -28.12 -3.29 2.75
C LYS A 57 -27.56 -3.04 4.17
N GLY A 58 -26.28 -2.67 4.26
CA GLY A 58 -25.58 -2.43 5.52
C GLY A 58 -24.96 -3.68 6.18
N ASP A 59 -25.31 -4.88 5.72
CA ASP A 59 -24.69 -6.11 6.18
C ASP A 59 -23.23 -6.19 5.70
N LYS A 60 -22.36 -6.79 6.50
CA LYS A 60 -20.94 -6.92 6.20
C LYS A 60 -20.66 -8.28 5.60
N VAL A 61 -19.93 -8.29 4.48
CA VAL A 61 -19.46 -9.49 3.80
C VAL A 61 -17.96 -9.39 3.58
N ALA A 62 -17.21 -10.34 4.13
CA ALA A 62 -15.76 -10.35 4.05
C ALA A 62 -15.26 -10.94 2.71
N ILE A 63 -14.05 -10.56 2.31
CA ILE A 63 -13.34 -11.13 1.16
C ILE A 63 -11.92 -11.48 1.60
N LEU A 64 -11.58 -12.78 1.59
CA LEU A 64 -10.27 -13.32 1.95
C LEU A 64 -9.65 -14.07 0.78
N SER A 65 -8.83 -13.42 0.00
CA SER A 65 -8.13 -14.02 -1.14
C SER A 65 -6.93 -13.17 -1.58
N ALA A 66 -6.02 -13.80 -2.30
CA ALA A 66 -5.08 -13.09 -3.17
C ALA A 66 -5.85 -12.40 -4.32
N ASN A 67 -5.15 -11.54 -5.08
CA ASN A 67 -5.76 -10.83 -6.19
C ASN A 67 -6.16 -11.78 -7.33
N THR A 68 -7.43 -11.78 -7.66
CA THR A 68 -8.02 -12.51 -8.80
C THR A 68 -9.13 -11.68 -9.44
N PRO A 69 -9.58 -11.99 -10.67
CA PRO A 69 -10.79 -11.39 -11.25
C PRO A 69 -12.01 -11.54 -10.34
N PHE A 70 -12.14 -12.67 -9.67
CA PHE A 70 -13.27 -13.00 -8.79
C PHE A 70 -13.34 -12.08 -7.56
N TRP A 71 -12.17 -11.61 -7.07
CA TRP A 71 -12.11 -10.64 -5.97
C TRP A 71 -12.85 -9.33 -6.33
N GLY A 72 -12.59 -8.83 -7.54
CA GLY A 72 -13.26 -7.61 -8.03
C GLY A 72 -14.76 -7.83 -8.23
N MET A 73 -15.17 -8.98 -8.80
CA MET A 73 -16.57 -9.34 -8.97
C MET A 73 -17.30 -9.41 -7.62
N ALA A 74 -16.72 -10.08 -6.62
CA ALA A 74 -17.30 -10.15 -5.28
C ALA A 74 -17.40 -8.75 -4.62
N PHE A 75 -16.36 -7.93 -4.74
CA PHE A 75 -16.34 -6.57 -4.19
C PHE A 75 -17.48 -5.71 -4.77
N PHE A 76 -17.65 -5.71 -6.10
CA PHE A 76 -18.72 -4.93 -6.72
C PHE A 76 -20.11 -5.54 -6.50
N ALA A 77 -20.22 -6.85 -6.32
CA ALA A 77 -21.48 -7.48 -5.94
C ALA A 77 -21.92 -7.06 -4.54
N ILE A 78 -21.02 -7.11 -3.56
CA ILE A 78 -21.29 -6.69 -2.18
C ILE A 78 -21.67 -5.21 -2.14
N THR A 79 -20.82 -4.34 -2.67
CA THR A 79 -21.04 -2.90 -2.60
C THR A 79 -22.21 -2.45 -3.48
N GLY A 80 -22.45 -3.12 -4.61
CA GLY A 80 -23.52 -2.79 -5.53
C GLY A 80 -24.92 -3.06 -5.00
N MET A 81 -25.08 -3.91 -3.98
CA MET A 81 -26.35 -4.12 -3.29
C MET A 81 -26.47 -3.32 -1.98
N GLY A 82 -25.53 -2.43 -1.70
CA GLY A 82 -25.48 -1.62 -0.48
C GLY A 82 -24.98 -2.37 0.74
N ALA A 83 -24.50 -3.61 0.61
CA ALA A 83 -23.76 -4.31 1.66
C ALA A 83 -22.34 -3.76 1.76
N VAL A 84 -21.66 -4.00 2.86
CA VAL A 84 -20.34 -3.46 3.19
C VAL A 84 -19.28 -4.51 2.97
N ALA A 85 -18.36 -4.28 2.04
CA ALA A 85 -17.22 -5.17 1.86
C ALA A 85 -16.22 -5.05 3.02
N VAL A 86 -15.74 -6.21 3.54
CA VAL A 86 -14.68 -6.28 4.53
C VAL A 86 -13.47 -6.97 3.91
N PRO A 87 -12.60 -6.22 3.22
CA PRO A 87 -11.41 -6.77 2.60
C PRO A 87 -10.41 -7.26 3.65
N LEU A 88 -10.01 -8.53 3.57
CA LEU A 88 -9.08 -9.17 4.51
C LEU A 88 -7.75 -9.47 3.82
N LEU A 89 -6.65 -9.19 4.52
CA LEU A 89 -5.32 -9.53 4.03
C LEU A 89 -5.10 -11.05 4.06
N PRO A 90 -4.60 -11.64 2.97
CA PRO A 90 -4.20 -13.04 2.95
C PRO A 90 -3.21 -13.42 4.05
N ASP A 91 -2.40 -12.48 4.50
CA ASP A 91 -1.35 -12.66 5.51
C ASP A 91 -1.87 -12.64 6.96
N PHE A 92 -3.13 -12.28 7.21
CA PHE A 92 -3.70 -12.38 8.54
C PHE A 92 -3.70 -13.82 9.02
N ASN A 93 -3.33 -14.02 10.29
CA ASN A 93 -3.43 -15.33 10.93
C ASN A 93 -4.88 -15.66 11.34
N PRO A 94 -5.21 -16.92 11.64
CA PRO A 94 -6.58 -17.31 11.98
C PRO A 94 -7.19 -16.55 13.15
N SER A 95 -6.40 -16.22 14.18
CA SER A 95 -6.87 -15.45 15.34
C SER A 95 -7.21 -13.99 14.97
N GLU A 96 -6.38 -13.37 14.15
CA GLU A 96 -6.66 -12.02 13.64
C GLU A 96 -7.94 -12.02 12.79
N LEU A 97 -8.11 -13.02 11.92
CA LEU A 97 -9.30 -13.18 11.08
C LEU A 97 -10.56 -13.35 11.91
N SER A 98 -10.52 -14.24 12.92
CA SER A 98 -11.64 -14.46 13.84
C SER A 98 -12.05 -13.16 14.54
N ASN A 99 -11.08 -12.43 15.08
CA ASN A 99 -11.34 -11.16 15.76
C ASN A 99 -11.96 -10.12 14.82
N ILE A 100 -11.50 -10.05 13.56
CA ILE A 100 -12.04 -9.11 12.58
C ILE A 100 -13.45 -9.50 12.15
N LEU A 101 -13.70 -10.77 11.89
CA LEU A 101 -15.03 -11.27 11.51
C LEU A 101 -16.06 -11.04 12.62
N GLU A 102 -15.69 -11.28 13.88
CA GLU A 102 -16.52 -10.99 15.05
C GLU A 102 -16.76 -9.48 15.22
N HIS A 103 -15.69 -8.67 15.23
CA HIS A 103 -15.79 -7.22 15.42
C HIS A 103 -16.60 -6.55 14.31
N SER A 104 -16.40 -6.97 13.05
CA SER A 104 -17.15 -6.45 11.90
C SER A 104 -18.60 -6.91 11.85
N GLU A 105 -18.96 -7.96 12.61
CA GLU A 105 -20.28 -8.61 12.53
C GLU A 105 -20.58 -9.12 11.11
N ALA A 106 -19.54 -9.67 10.45
CA ALA A 106 -19.69 -10.19 9.10
C ALA A 106 -20.70 -11.34 9.06
N LYS A 107 -21.71 -11.22 8.19
CA LYS A 107 -22.71 -12.27 7.95
C LYS A 107 -22.24 -13.28 6.89
N GLY A 108 -21.30 -12.91 6.03
CA GLY A 108 -20.77 -13.79 5.01
C GLY A 108 -19.30 -13.54 4.73
N ILE A 109 -18.68 -14.51 4.05
CA ILE A 109 -17.30 -14.43 3.59
C ILE A 109 -17.14 -15.14 2.24
N PHE A 110 -16.52 -14.43 1.30
CA PHE A 110 -15.92 -15.03 0.12
C PHE A 110 -14.47 -15.40 0.44
N VAL A 111 -14.11 -16.66 0.31
CA VAL A 111 -12.76 -17.16 0.61
C VAL A 111 -12.23 -18.03 -0.51
N SER A 112 -10.99 -17.80 -0.96
CA SER A 112 -10.35 -18.67 -1.94
C SER A 112 -10.05 -20.05 -1.36
N GLU A 113 -10.07 -21.09 -2.18
CA GLU A 113 -9.78 -22.46 -1.76
C GLU A 113 -8.43 -22.58 -1.02
N ALA A 114 -7.42 -21.82 -1.51
CA ALA A 114 -6.08 -21.78 -0.90
C ALA A 114 -6.05 -21.23 0.55
N LEU A 115 -7.03 -20.41 0.95
CA LEU A 115 -7.08 -19.78 2.28
C LEU A 115 -8.23 -20.29 3.15
N LYS A 116 -9.07 -21.19 2.64
CA LYS A 116 -10.24 -21.76 3.32
C LYS A 116 -9.90 -22.35 4.69
N TYR A 117 -8.73 -22.98 4.80
CA TYR A 117 -8.25 -23.56 6.07
C TYR A 117 -8.10 -22.54 7.22
N LYS A 118 -8.04 -21.25 6.91
CA LYS A 118 -7.94 -20.18 7.93
C LYS A 118 -9.27 -19.83 8.58
N VAL A 119 -10.38 -20.14 7.92
CA VAL A 119 -11.75 -19.76 8.38
C VAL A 119 -12.66 -20.97 8.59
N ILE A 120 -12.32 -22.16 8.07
CA ILE A 120 -13.04 -23.41 8.24
C ILE A 120 -12.06 -24.47 8.74
N GLY A 121 -12.43 -25.25 9.75
CA GLY A 121 -11.66 -26.37 10.29
C GLY A 121 -11.32 -26.19 11.78
N GLU A 122 -10.44 -27.06 12.29
CA GLU A 122 -10.06 -27.10 13.72
C GLU A 122 -9.44 -25.81 14.27
N ASN A 123 -8.88 -24.98 13.39
CA ASN A 123 -8.28 -23.68 13.72
C ASN A 123 -9.27 -22.50 13.62
N ALA A 124 -10.47 -22.72 13.09
CA ALA A 124 -11.53 -21.73 13.07
C ALA A 124 -12.19 -21.75 14.47
N ASN A 125 -12.35 -20.56 15.07
CA ASN A 125 -13.14 -20.46 16.29
C ASN A 125 -14.54 -21.04 16.03
N GLN A 126 -14.89 -22.14 16.67
CA GLN A 126 -16.10 -22.95 16.45
C GLN A 126 -17.43 -22.23 16.77
N GLY A 127 -17.44 -20.91 16.87
CA GLY A 127 -18.62 -20.13 17.29
C GLY A 127 -19.37 -19.38 16.19
N ASN A 128 -18.75 -19.13 15.04
CA ASN A 128 -19.35 -18.27 14.02
C ASN A 128 -19.49 -19.00 12.68
N GLU A 129 -20.51 -19.86 12.60
CA GLU A 129 -20.96 -20.31 11.27
C GLU A 129 -21.62 -19.14 10.54
N ILE A 130 -20.88 -18.54 9.60
CA ILE A 130 -21.38 -17.51 8.69
C ILE A 130 -21.51 -18.11 7.29
N LEU A 131 -22.30 -17.44 6.44
CA LEU A 131 -22.38 -17.81 5.03
C LEU A 131 -20.96 -17.83 4.43
N THR A 132 -20.53 -18.98 3.95
CA THR A 132 -19.17 -19.09 3.36
C THR A 132 -19.26 -19.53 1.91
N ILE A 133 -18.66 -18.74 1.03
CA ILE A 133 -18.68 -18.91 -0.42
C ILE A 133 -17.24 -19.07 -0.90
N ASN A 134 -17.00 -20.09 -1.71
CA ASN A 134 -15.72 -20.24 -2.41
C ASN A 134 -15.59 -19.10 -3.44
N LEU A 135 -14.52 -18.33 -3.34
CA LEU A 135 -14.30 -17.23 -4.26
C LEU A 135 -13.91 -17.70 -5.68
N ASP A 136 -13.32 -18.88 -5.81
CA ASP A 136 -12.72 -19.32 -7.07
C ASP A 136 -13.77 -19.84 -8.10
N ASP A 137 -14.98 -20.21 -7.62
CA ASP A 137 -16.09 -20.72 -8.44
C ASP A 137 -17.47 -20.20 -8.00
N PHE A 138 -17.51 -19.45 -6.87
CA PHE A 138 -18.70 -18.92 -6.23
C PHE A 138 -19.71 -19.98 -5.73
N GLU A 139 -19.25 -21.20 -5.45
CA GLU A 139 -20.05 -22.21 -4.79
C GLU A 139 -20.18 -21.94 -3.29
N ILE A 140 -21.38 -22.22 -2.73
CA ILE A 140 -21.62 -22.10 -1.28
C ILE A 140 -21.00 -23.30 -0.58
N ILE A 141 -20.04 -23.04 0.33
CA ILE A 141 -19.37 -24.07 1.14
C ILE A 141 -20.14 -24.30 2.46
N VAL A 142 -20.53 -23.21 3.13
CA VAL A 142 -21.34 -23.24 4.34
C VAL A 142 -22.60 -22.41 4.08
N GLU A 143 -23.74 -23.09 4.02
CA GLU A 143 -25.03 -22.44 3.83
C GLU A 143 -25.48 -21.80 5.14
N LYS A 144 -25.83 -20.54 5.09
CA LYS A 144 -26.42 -19.79 6.18
C LYS A 144 -27.38 -18.77 5.61
N SER A 145 -28.65 -18.93 5.94
CA SER A 145 -29.68 -17.97 5.55
C SER A 145 -30.06 -17.09 6.71
N TYR A 146 -30.23 -15.81 6.46
CA TYR A 146 -30.64 -14.82 7.45
C TYR A 146 -32.07 -14.34 7.16
N GLU A 147 -32.80 -13.98 8.20
CA GLU A 147 -34.08 -13.30 8.03
C GLU A 147 -33.82 -11.95 7.36
N THR A 148 -34.53 -11.67 6.30
CA THR A 148 -34.44 -10.41 5.56
C THR A 148 -35.61 -9.52 5.89
N SER A 149 -35.37 -8.23 6.05
CA SER A 149 -36.38 -7.20 6.23
C SER A 149 -37.21 -6.95 4.95
N ASN A 150 -36.70 -7.38 3.80
CA ASN A 150 -37.36 -7.24 2.49
C ASN A 150 -37.24 -8.55 1.70
N PRO A 151 -38.25 -9.44 1.72
CA PRO A 151 -38.19 -10.76 1.09
C PRO A 151 -38.20 -10.74 -0.44
N GLY A 152 -38.30 -9.57 -1.07
CA GLY A 152 -38.16 -9.40 -2.53
C GLY A 152 -36.68 -9.51 -2.98
N VAL A 153 -36.50 -9.85 -4.26
CA VAL A 153 -35.17 -9.84 -4.91
C VAL A 153 -34.69 -8.41 -5.24
N GLU A 154 -35.50 -7.42 -4.90
CA GLU A 154 -35.22 -6.01 -5.21
C GLU A 154 -34.03 -5.51 -4.36
N ILE A 155 -33.01 -4.99 -5.04
CA ILE A 155 -31.82 -4.42 -4.42
C ILE A 155 -32.17 -3.00 -3.96
N ALA A 156 -31.84 -2.67 -2.72
CA ALA A 156 -32.07 -1.34 -2.18
C ALA A 156 -31.21 -0.28 -2.90
N ASP A 157 -31.74 0.91 -3.05
CA ASP A 157 -30.98 2.05 -3.57
C ASP A 157 -29.76 2.34 -2.69
N VAL A 158 -28.63 2.58 -3.35
CA VAL A 158 -27.36 2.88 -2.71
C VAL A 158 -27.09 4.37 -2.76
N GLU A 159 -26.85 4.97 -1.60
CA GLU A 159 -26.58 6.39 -1.44
C GLU A 159 -25.06 6.67 -1.27
N PRO A 160 -24.58 7.87 -1.65
CA PRO A 160 -23.15 8.22 -1.55
C PRO A 160 -22.55 8.06 -0.15
N ASP A 161 -23.32 8.35 0.90
CA ASP A 161 -22.87 8.29 2.29
C ASP A 161 -23.09 6.91 2.96
N ASP A 162 -23.62 5.93 2.20
CA ASP A 162 -23.64 4.53 2.63
C ASP A 162 -22.23 3.98 2.72
N LEU A 163 -21.99 3.09 3.70
CA LEU A 163 -20.72 2.40 3.81
C LEU A 163 -20.55 1.44 2.63
N ALA A 164 -19.42 1.56 1.95
CA ALA A 164 -19.02 0.64 0.89
C ALA A 164 -17.98 -0.37 1.38
N SER A 165 -17.06 0.07 2.24
CA SER A 165 -15.97 -0.79 2.69
C SER A 165 -15.57 -0.51 4.14
N LEU A 166 -15.20 -1.58 4.84
CA LEU A 166 -14.66 -1.55 6.19
C LEU A 166 -13.26 -2.18 6.15
N ILE A 167 -12.22 -1.34 6.11
CA ILE A 167 -10.83 -1.79 5.94
C ILE A 167 -10.12 -1.80 7.29
N TYR A 168 -9.63 -2.96 7.70
CA TYR A 168 -8.89 -3.10 8.95
C TYR A 168 -7.42 -2.75 8.78
N THR A 169 -6.96 -1.82 9.61
CA THR A 169 -5.55 -1.40 9.68
C THR A 169 -4.94 -1.84 10.98
N SER A 170 -3.66 -2.24 10.96
CA SER A 170 -2.92 -2.55 12.18
C SER A 170 -2.71 -1.28 13.00
N GLY A 171 -3.43 -1.15 14.10
CA GLY A 171 -3.26 -0.04 15.03
C GLY A 171 -1.87 -0.06 15.71
N THR A 172 -1.34 1.11 16.05
CA THR A 172 -0.10 1.25 16.84
C THR A 172 -0.21 0.64 18.25
N THR A 173 -1.44 0.36 18.70
CA THR A 173 -1.75 -0.24 20.00
C THR A 173 -1.89 -1.77 19.96
N GLY A 174 -1.62 -2.40 18.80
CA GLY A 174 -1.72 -3.85 18.61
C GLY A 174 -3.13 -4.37 18.28
N ARG A 175 -4.20 -3.55 18.43
CA ARG A 175 -5.55 -3.91 17.96
C ARG A 175 -5.81 -3.32 16.57
N SER A 176 -6.38 -4.12 15.68
CA SER A 176 -6.79 -3.66 14.35
C SER A 176 -8.00 -2.73 14.46
N LYS A 177 -7.98 -1.62 13.70
CA LYS A 177 -9.07 -0.64 13.64
C LYS A 177 -9.79 -0.78 12.31
N GLY A 178 -11.12 -0.78 12.33
CA GLY A 178 -11.94 -0.79 11.13
C GLY A 178 -12.17 0.64 10.60
N VAL A 179 -11.55 0.99 9.50
CA VAL A 179 -11.75 2.28 8.81
C VAL A 179 -13.01 2.21 7.95
N MET A 180 -13.99 3.08 8.23
CA MET A 180 -15.26 3.16 7.53
C MET A 180 -15.15 4.05 6.29
N LEU A 181 -15.20 3.45 5.10
CA LEU A 181 -15.19 4.17 3.82
C LEU A 181 -16.57 4.09 3.15
N THR A 182 -17.13 5.25 2.81
CA THR A 182 -18.38 5.36 2.08
C THR A 182 -18.16 5.20 0.58
N HIS A 183 -19.25 5.03 -0.20
CA HIS A 183 -19.20 5.08 -1.65
C HIS A 183 -18.59 6.39 -2.14
N LYS A 184 -19.01 7.52 -1.54
CA LYS A 184 -18.51 8.86 -1.84
C LYS A 184 -16.99 8.97 -1.60
N ASN A 185 -16.48 8.40 -0.51
CA ASN A 185 -15.03 8.44 -0.23
C ASN A 185 -14.23 7.77 -1.37
N LEU A 186 -14.60 6.54 -1.74
CA LEU A 186 -13.89 5.75 -2.75
C LEU A 186 -14.00 6.36 -4.15
N VAL A 187 -15.20 6.79 -4.53
CA VAL A 187 -15.45 7.39 -5.85
C VAL A 187 -14.76 8.74 -5.98
N SER A 188 -14.85 9.61 -4.97
CA SER A 188 -14.18 10.92 -4.99
C SER A 188 -12.68 10.79 -5.09
N ASP A 189 -12.09 9.83 -4.38
CA ASP A 189 -10.65 9.57 -4.45
C ASP A 189 -10.25 9.02 -5.83
N SER A 190 -11.05 8.12 -6.40
CA SER A 190 -10.83 7.60 -7.76
C SER A 190 -10.87 8.73 -8.79
N ILE A 191 -11.84 9.65 -8.71
CA ILE A 191 -11.94 10.82 -9.59
C ILE A 191 -10.71 11.73 -9.45
N THR A 192 -10.31 12.04 -8.22
CA THR A 192 -9.14 12.87 -7.93
C THR A 192 -7.86 12.23 -8.47
N SER A 193 -7.70 10.93 -8.26
CA SER A 193 -6.58 10.14 -8.77
C SER A 193 -6.57 10.09 -10.31
N GLY A 194 -7.74 9.99 -10.93
CA GLY A 194 -7.92 10.04 -12.39
C GLY A 194 -7.46 11.37 -13.02
N LYS A 195 -7.50 12.49 -12.28
CA LYS A 195 -6.94 13.77 -12.74
C LYS A 195 -5.40 13.79 -12.74
N ILE A 196 -4.79 13.01 -11.86
CA ILE A 196 -3.32 12.82 -11.83
C ILE A 196 -2.89 11.84 -12.91
N HIS A 197 -3.65 10.76 -13.09
CA HIS A 197 -3.39 9.72 -14.06
C HIS A 197 -4.69 9.23 -14.70
N TYR A 198 -5.01 9.84 -15.85
CA TYR A 198 -6.16 9.43 -16.65
C TYR A 198 -5.93 8.04 -17.26
N MET A 199 -6.95 7.18 -17.19
CA MET A 199 -6.96 5.84 -17.78
C MET A 199 -8.13 5.69 -18.76
N ASP A 200 -7.90 4.93 -19.83
CA ASP A 200 -8.89 4.62 -20.86
C ASP A 200 -8.75 3.18 -21.37
N THR A 201 -9.55 2.83 -22.38
CA THR A 201 -9.57 1.48 -22.99
C THR A 201 -8.24 1.03 -23.61
N SER A 202 -7.30 1.92 -23.84
CA SER A 202 -5.96 1.59 -24.33
C SER A 202 -5.00 1.15 -23.22
N ASP A 203 -5.43 1.31 -21.96
CA ASP A 203 -4.62 1.00 -20.79
C ASP A 203 -4.74 -0.45 -20.35
N SER A 204 -3.64 -0.94 -19.85
CA SER A 204 -3.55 -2.23 -19.18
C SER A 204 -2.77 -2.09 -17.88
N MET A 205 -3.31 -2.63 -16.82
CA MET A 205 -2.71 -2.63 -15.50
C MET A 205 -2.30 -4.04 -15.10
N LEU A 206 -1.12 -4.21 -14.52
CA LEU A 206 -0.73 -5.44 -13.83
C LEU A 206 -0.85 -5.18 -12.32
N SER A 207 -1.85 -5.80 -11.69
CA SER A 207 -2.15 -5.67 -10.27
C SER A 207 -1.26 -6.60 -9.45
N VAL A 208 -0.48 -6.04 -8.53
CA VAL A 208 0.52 -6.79 -7.74
C VAL A 208 0.46 -6.52 -6.23
N LEU A 209 -0.17 -5.42 -5.81
CA LEU A 209 -0.40 -5.13 -4.40
C LEU A 209 -1.73 -5.74 -3.97
N PRO A 210 -1.93 -6.07 -2.67
CA PRO A 210 -3.19 -6.66 -2.23
C PRO A 210 -4.40 -5.73 -2.46
N LEU A 211 -5.45 -6.23 -3.12
CA LEU A 211 -6.72 -5.52 -3.31
C LEU A 211 -7.44 -5.19 -1.99
N SER A 212 -7.08 -5.87 -0.92
CA SER A 212 -7.55 -5.57 0.43
C SER A 212 -6.98 -4.28 1.04
N HIS A 213 -6.00 -3.66 0.39
CA HIS A 213 -5.52 -2.32 0.74
C HIS A 213 -6.23 -1.25 -0.08
N ALA A 214 -6.63 -0.14 0.57
CA ALA A 214 -7.27 1.00 -0.09
C ALA A 214 -6.50 1.48 -1.34
N TYR A 215 -5.17 1.45 -1.32
CA TYR A 215 -4.32 1.88 -2.42
C TYR A 215 -4.53 1.07 -3.70
N GLU A 216 -4.49 -0.24 -3.62
CA GLU A 216 -4.74 -1.11 -4.78
C GLU A 216 -6.24 -1.19 -5.09
N ASN A 217 -7.12 -1.15 -4.09
CA ASN A 217 -8.57 -1.18 -4.29
C ASN A 217 -9.04 0.02 -5.11
N THR A 218 -8.68 1.24 -4.69
CA THR A 218 -9.14 2.44 -5.37
C THR A 218 -8.41 2.69 -6.69
N LEU A 219 -7.06 2.66 -6.68
CA LEU A 219 -6.27 3.01 -7.86
C LEU A 219 -5.98 1.84 -8.78
N GLY A 220 -6.07 0.61 -8.28
CA GLY A 220 -5.78 -0.62 -9.02
C GLY A 220 -7.00 -1.39 -9.50
N LEU A 221 -8.18 -1.07 -9.00
CA LEU A 221 -9.44 -1.72 -9.39
C LEU A 221 -10.52 -0.69 -9.79
N ILE A 222 -10.92 0.21 -8.89
CA ILE A 222 -12.03 1.14 -9.14
C ILE A 222 -11.67 2.11 -10.28
N LEU A 223 -10.54 2.79 -10.20
CA LEU A 223 -10.10 3.76 -11.21
C LEU A 223 -9.93 3.15 -12.60
N PRO A 224 -9.17 2.05 -12.81
CA PRO A 224 -9.04 1.47 -14.14
C PRO A 224 -10.37 1.01 -14.73
N LEU A 225 -11.24 0.38 -13.94
CA LEU A 225 -12.52 -0.07 -14.45
C LEU A 225 -13.46 1.08 -14.82
N SER A 226 -13.47 2.18 -14.08
CA SER A 226 -14.27 3.35 -14.44
C SER A 226 -13.84 3.98 -15.77
N GLY A 227 -12.58 3.84 -16.16
CA GLY A 227 -12.01 4.34 -17.42
C GLY A 227 -12.09 3.36 -18.60
N GLY A 228 -12.52 2.11 -18.39
CA GLY A 228 -12.56 1.09 -19.44
C GLY A 228 -11.24 0.33 -19.62
N ALA A 229 -10.25 0.50 -18.75
CA ALA A 229 -8.97 -0.18 -18.81
C ALA A 229 -9.06 -1.66 -18.40
N SER A 230 -8.06 -2.45 -18.79
CA SER A 230 -7.96 -3.88 -18.44
C SER A 230 -7.04 -4.08 -17.24
N VAL A 231 -7.48 -4.87 -16.26
CA VAL A 231 -6.67 -5.24 -15.08
C VAL A 231 -6.28 -6.72 -15.17
N TYR A 232 -4.99 -7.00 -15.05
CA TYR A 232 -4.43 -8.35 -15.13
C TYR A 232 -3.84 -8.77 -13.77
N TYR A 233 -4.14 -10.00 -13.38
CA TYR A 233 -3.68 -10.62 -12.14
C TYR A 233 -2.74 -11.78 -12.43
N PRO A 234 -1.59 -11.88 -11.73
CA PRO A 234 -0.68 -13.03 -11.90
C PRO A 234 -1.28 -14.37 -11.45
N GLY A 235 -2.26 -14.34 -10.52
CA GLY A 235 -2.84 -15.55 -9.92
C GLY A 235 -1.88 -16.36 -9.06
N LYS A 236 -0.69 -15.83 -8.79
CA LYS A 236 0.39 -16.40 -7.98
C LYS A 236 1.09 -15.28 -7.21
N PRO A 237 1.79 -15.60 -6.11
CA PRO A 237 2.57 -14.60 -5.37
C PRO A 237 3.52 -13.83 -6.28
N ALA A 238 3.62 -12.51 -6.08
CA ALA A 238 4.36 -11.58 -6.92
C ALA A 238 5.90 -11.69 -6.78
N THR A 239 6.45 -12.87 -7.04
CA THR A 239 7.90 -13.12 -7.09
C THR A 239 8.49 -12.66 -8.43
N ALA A 240 9.80 -12.46 -8.49
CA ALA A 240 10.47 -12.08 -9.73
C ALA A 240 10.25 -13.10 -10.87
N SER A 241 10.21 -14.41 -10.54
CA SER A 241 9.95 -15.48 -11.50
C SER A 241 8.53 -15.47 -12.08
N VAL A 242 7.56 -14.91 -11.36
CA VAL A 242 6.17 -14.72 -11.81
C VAL A 242 6.02 -13.38 -12.54
N LEU A 243 6.60 -12.32 -11.99
CA LEU A 243 6.40 -10.97 -12.54
C LEU A 243 7.12 -10.73 -13.86
N LEU A 244 8.37 -11.22 -14.05
CA LEU A 244 9.11 -10.95 -15.28
C LEU A 244 8.43 -11.51 -16.55
N PRO A 245 7.92 -12.75 -16.58
CA PRO A 245 7.11 -13.24 -17.71
C PRO A 245 5.81 -12.45 -17.88
N ALA A 246 5.11 -12.11 -16.79
CA ALA A 246 3.87 -11.34 -16.82
C ALA A 246 4.07 -9.95 -17.44
N LEU A 247 5.11 -9.23 -17.02
CA LEU A 247 5.49 -7.92 -17.57
C LEU A 247 5.78 -7.99 -19.08
N LYS A 248 6.48 -9.03 -19.52
CA LYS A 248 6.80 -9.24 -20.94
C LYS A 248 5.54 -9.55 -21.76
N LYS A 249 4.60 -10.31 -21.19
CA LYS A 249 3.36 -10.75 -21.86
C LYS A 249 2.33 -9.62 -21.93
N ILE A 250 2.05 -8.98 -20.81
CA ILE A 250 0.99 -7.96 -20.69
C ILE A 250 1.48 -6.60 -21.19
N ARG A 251 2.75 -6.26 -20.94
CA ARG A 251 3.33 -4.95 -21.26
C ARG A 251 2.47 -3.82 -20.68
N PRO A 252 2.30 -3.74 -19.35
CA PRO A 252 1.35 -2.84 -18.73
C PRO A 252 1.68 -1.37 -19.01
N THR A 253 0.65 -0.54 -19.09
CA THR A 253 0.79 0.92 -19.15
C THR A 253 0.80 1.55 -17.77
N THR A 254 0.21 0.87 -16.80
CA THR A 254 0.09 1.31 -15.41
C THR A 254 0.44 0.18 -14.45
N MET A 255 1.17 0.53 -13.40
CA MET A 255 1.44 -0.35 -12.25
C MET A 255 1.48 0.46 -10.97
N LEU A 256 1.09 -0.16 -9.87
CA LEU A 256 1.29 0.35 -8.52
C LEU A 256 2.32 -0.52 -7.79
N THR A 257 3.08 0.10 -6.90
CA THR A 257 4.09 -0.59 -6.12
C THR A 257 4.34 0.12 -4.78
N VAL A 258 5.12 -0.54 -3.93
CA VAL A 258 5.63 0.04 -2.69
C VAL A 258 7.15 0.28 -2.80
N PRO A 259 7.71 1.23 -2.04
CA PRO A 259 9.15 1.56 -2.07
C PRO A 259 10.05 0.34 -1.98
N LEU A 260 9.76 -0.59 -1.06
CA LEU A 260 10.57 -1.79 -0.81
C LEU A 260 10.85 -2.62 -2.08
N ILE A 261 9.86 -2.76 -2.96
CA ILE A 261 10.02 -3.52 -4.21
C ILE A 261 11.01 -2.80 -5.14
N MET A 262 10.82 -1.49 -5.33
CA MET A 262 11.69 -0.70 -6.21
C MET A 262 13.12 -0.61 -5.66
N GLU A 263 13.26 -0.46 -4.35
CA GLU A 263 14.54 -0.44 -3.66
C GLU A 263 15.29 -1.77 -3.82
N LYS A 264 14.61 -2.90 -3.67
CA LYS A 264 15.18 -4.24 -3.93
C LYS A 264 15.66 -4.37 -5.39
N ILE A 265 14.85 -3.93 -6.34
CA ILE A 265 15.24 -3.94 -7.77
C ILE A 265 16.48 -3.08 -8.00
N PHE A 266 16.49 -1.86 -7.47
CA PHE A 266 17.62 -0.95 -7.61
C PHE A 266 18.91 -1.53 -7.01
N ARG A 267 18.84 -2.02 -5.77
CA ARG A 267 20.01 -2.55 -5.04
C ARG A 267 20.52 -3.87 -5.63
N ALA A 268 19.64 -4.75 -6.10
CA ALA A 268 20.04 -6.04 -6.65
C ALA A 268 20.48 -5.96 -8.12
N SER A 269 19.84 -5.10 -8.93
CA SER A 269 19.99 -5.16 -10.39
C SER A 269 20.60 -3.91 -11.03
N VAL A 270 20.56 -2.76 -10.36
CA VAL A 270 21.00 -1.48 -10.92
C VAL A 270 22.31 -1.02 -10.31
N LEU A 271 22.34 -0.80 -8.99
CA LEU A 271 23.48 -0.24 -8.27
C LEU A 271 24.78 -1.04 -8.44
N PRO A 272 24.79 -2.40 -8.40
CA PRO A 272 26.01 -3.17 -8.57
C PRO A 272 26.71 -2.93 -9.90
N LYS A 273 25.95 -2.62 -10.97
CA LYS A 273 26.52 -2.33 -12.28
C LYS A 273 27.37 -1.06 -12.33
N PHE A 274 27.09 -0.13 -11.43
CA PHE A 274 27.80 1.15 -11.31
C PHE A 274 28.92 1.15 -10.29
N THR A 275 28.93 0.15 -9.39
CA THR A 275 29.89 0.09 -8.28
C THR A 275 30.84 -1.10 -8.35
N LYS A 276 30.77 -1.91 -9.42
CA LYS A 276 31.54 -3.16 -9.61
C LYS A 276 33.06 -2.97 -9.59
N SER A 277 33.57 -1.80 -10.01
CA SER A 277 35.00 -1.48 -9.99
C SER A 277 35.25 -0.10 -9.40
N LYS A 278 36.48 0.14 -8.90
CA LYS A 278 36.88 1.46 -8.38
C LYS A 278 36.72 2.56 -9.42
N VAL A 279 37.05 2.28 -10.68
CA VAL A 279 36.92 3.23 -11.80
C VAL A 279 35.45 3.60 -12.04
N LEU A 280 34.56 2.60 -12.13
CA LEU A 280 33.13 2.84 -12.30
C LEU A 280 32.53 3.61 -11.12
N LYS A 281 32.95 3.30 -9.90
CA LYS A 281 32.51 4.03 -8.69
C LYS A 281 32.93 5.50 -8.74
N THR A 282 34.16 5.80 -9.21
CA THR A 282 34.64 7.17 -9.37
C THR A 282 33.85 7.91 -10.44
N VAL A 283 33.65 7.28 -11.61
CA VAL A 283 32.84 7.85 -12.71
C VAL A 283 31.40 8.08 -12.29
N TYR A 284 30.80 7.17 -11.56
CA TYR A 284 29.45 7.29 -10.98
C TYR A 284 29.33 8.47 -10.00
N GLY A 285 30.40 8.85 -9.33
CA GLY A 285 30.47 10.04 -8.47
C GLY A 285 30.29 11.35 -9.24
N ILE A 286 30.61 11.39 -10.54
CA ILE A 286 30.53 12.60 -11.38
C ILE A 286 29.08 12.78 -11.90
N PRO A 287 28.39 13.90 -11.60
CA PRO A 287 26.95 14.07 -11.88
C PRO A 287 26.55 13.86 -13.33
N VAL A 288 27.37 14.31 -14.30
CA VAL A 288 27.05 14.18 -15.74
C VAL A 288 27.08 12.71 -16.17
N PHE A 289 28.12 11.97 -15.80
CA PHE A 289 28.25 10.55 -16.11
C PHE A 289 27.21 9.72 -15.36
N ARG A 290 26.94 10.02 -14.10
CA ARG A 290 25.87 9.37 -13.34
C ARG A 290 24.52 9.49 -14.04
N LYS A 291 24.14 10.70 -14.50
CA LYS A 291 22.88 10.90 -15.22
C LYS A 291 22.81 10.08 -16.51
N LEU A 292 23.92 9.98 -17.24
CA LEU A 292 23.99 9.15 -18.45
C LEU A 292 23.81 7.66 -18.12
N LEU A 293 24.52 7.17 -17.11
CA LEU A 293 24.40 5.79 -16.63
C LEU A 293 22.97 5.49 -16.14
N HIS A 294 22.37 6.42 -15.40
CA HIS A 294 20.97 6.30 -14.94
C HIS A 294 20.00 6.22 -16.12
N ARG A 295 20.18 7.00 -17.17
CA ARG A 295 19.32 6.93 -18.38
C ARG A 295 19.44 5.58 -19.10
N VAL A 296 20.67 5.06 -19.25
CA VAL A 296 20.89 3.74 -19.88
C VAL A 296 20.26 2.63 -19.05
N ALA A 297 20.48 2.62 -17.73
CA ALA A 297 19.90 1.63 -16.85
C ALA A 297 18.38 1.77 -16.74
N GLY A 298 17.87 3.00 -16.69
CA GLY A 298 16.43 3.27 -16.66
C GLY A 298 15.72 2.83 -17.92
N LYS A 299 16.34 3.00 -19.11
CA LYS A 299 15.80 2.47 -20.37
C LYS A 299 15.69 0.95 -20.31
N LYS A 300 16.73 0.25 -19.83
CA LYS A 300 16.69 -1.21 -19.66
C LYS A 300 15.63 -1.64 -18.64
N LEU A 301 15.48 -0.89 -17.54
CA LEU A 301 14.43 -1.13 -16.55
C LEU A 301 13.04 -0.95 -17.19
N TYR A 302 12.83 0.14 -17.92
CA TYR A 302 11.58 0.41 -18.63
C TYR A 302 11.22 -0.71 -19.63
N GLU A 303 12.20 -1.21 -20.38
CA GLU A 303 12.03 -2.37 -21.28
C GLU A 303 11.68 -3.64 -20.51
N THR A 304 12.28 -3.86 -19.33
CA THR A 304 11.95 -5.00 -18.44
C THR A 304 10.50 -4.94 -17.97
N PHE A 305 9.97 -3.75 -17.74
CA PHE A 305 8.55 -3.52 -17.42
C PHE A 305 7.62 -3.54 -18.64
N GLY A 306 8.07 -4.04 -19.79
CA GLY A 306 7.28 -4.21 -21.01
C GLY A 306 7.36 -3.04 -22.00
N GLY A 307 8.06 -1.95 -21.68
CA GLY A 307 8.35 -0.83 -22.58
C GLY A 307 7.13 0.03 -22.96
N ARG A 308 6.04 -0.01 -22.17
CA ARG A 308 4.81 0.76 -22.40
C ARG A 308 4.33 1.56 -21.19
N LEU A 309 5.04 1.49 -20.05
CA LEU A 309 4.64 2.18 -18.85
C LEU A 309 4.45 3.68 -19.09
N ARG A 310 3.28 4.20 -18.71
CA ARG A 310 2.95 5.63 -18.65
C ARG A 310 2.90 6.12 -17.22
N PHE A 311 2.61 5.21 -16.28
CA PHE A 311 2.47 5.51 -14.86
C PHE A 311 2.99 4.35 -14.01
N PHE A 312 3.89 4.65 -13.08
CA PHE A 312 4.39 3.72 -12.09
C PHE A 312 4.23 4.35 -10.71
N GLY A 313 3.07 4.10 -10.08
CA GLY A 313 2.72 4.67 -8.78
C GLY A 313 3.52 4.02 -7.65
N ILE A 314 4.13 4.83 -6.80
CA ILE A 314 4.87 4.38 -5.61
C ILE A 314 4.23 5.04 -4.39
N GLY A 315 3.69 4.22 -3.49
CA GLY A 315 2.97 4.70 -2.31
C GLY A 315 3.17 3.80 -1.09
N GLY A 316 2.56 4.16 0.05
CA GLY A 316 2.55 3.36 1.27
C GLY A 316 3.67 3.66 2.27
N SER A 317 4.84 4.13 1.83
CA SER A 317 5.93 4.62 2.69
C SER A 317 6.88 5.53 1.92
N LYS A 318 7.85 6.13 2.63
CA LYS A 318 8.85 7.02 2.01
C LYS A 318 9.81 6.20 1.13
N LEU A 319 10.04 6.65 -0.10
CA LEU A 319 11.01 6.06 -1.02
C LEU A 319 12.43 6.50 -0.66
N ASP A 320 13.39 5.57 -0.72
CA ASP A 320 14.81 5.86 -0.56
C ASP A 320 15.26 7.00 -1.50
N PRO A 321 15.90 8.08 -0.98
CA PRO A 321 16.29 9.23 -1.79
C PRO A 321 17.25 8.90 -2.94
N GLN A 322 18.10 7.87 -2.80
CA GLN A 322 19.01 7.44 -3.86
C GLN A 322 18.24 6.75 -4.98
N VAL A 323 17.24 5.96 -4.63
CA VAL A 323 16.36 5.26 -5.58
C VAL A 323 15.48 6.26 -6.32
N GLU A 324 14.90 7.22 -5.60
CA GLU A 324 14.11 8.28 -6.24
C GLU A 324 14.96 9.11 -7.20
N LYS A 325 16.16 9.50 -6.77
CA LYS A 325 17.10 10.22 -7.63
C LYS A 325 17.48 9.43 -8.89
N PHE A 326 17.63 8.11 -8.76
CA PHE A 326 17.85 7.23 -9.91
C PHE A 326 16.66 7.29 -10.88
N LEU A 327 15.43 7.07 -10.40
CA LEU A 327 14.23 7.10 -11.23
C LEU A 327 14.04 8.45 -11.93
N TYR A 328 14.26 9.54 -11.20
CA TYR A 328 14.18 10.91 -11.73
C TYR A 328 15.21 11.19 -12.82
N GLU A 329 16.50 10.90 -12.56
CA GLU A 329 17.58 11.11 -13.54
C GLU A 329 17.44 10.18 -14.75
N ALA A 330 16.92 8.97 -14.55
CA ALA A 330 16.58 7.99 -15.57
C ALA A 330 15.38 8.39 -16.46
N LYS A 331 14.59 9.38 -16.04
CA LYS A 331 13.28 9.74 -16.64
C LYS A 331 12.30 8.56 -16.67
N PHE A 332 12.34 7.72 -15.65
CA PHE A 332 11.38 6.64 -15.49
C PHE A 332 10.00 7.24 -15.15
N PRO A 333 8.88 6.70 -15.67
CA PRO A 333 7.55 7.29 -15.45
C PRO A 333 6.97 7.00 -14.06
N TYR A 334 7.73 7.26 -12.99
CA TYR A 334 7.27 7.06 -11.63
C TYR A 334 6.41 8.25 -11.14
N ALA A 335 5.58 8.00 -10.18
CA ALA A 335 4.81 8.99 -9.45
C ALA A 335 4.78 8.61 -7.96
N ILE A 336 4.98 9.59 -7.08
CA ILE A 336 4.85 9.38 -5.65
C ILE A 336 3.52 9.97 -5.20
N GLY A 337 2.73 9.17 -4.46
CA GLY A 337 1.52 9.61 -3.80
C GLY A 337 1.63 9.47 -2.29
N TYR A 338 0.96 10.37 -1.57
CA TYR A 338 0.80 10.34 -0.13
C TYR A 338 -0.66 10.21 0.23
N GLY A 339 -0.93 9.37 1.21
CA GLY A 339 -2.25 9.17 1.77
C GLY A 339 -2.29 8.01 2.76
N LEU A 340 -3.48 7.74 3.28
CA LEU A 340 -3.75 6.76 4.31
C LEU A 340 -5.02 5.98 3.96
N THR A 341 -5.26 4.84 4.61
CA THR A 341 -6.55 4.14 4.47
C THR A 341 -7.72 5.05 4.83
N GLU A 342 -7.53 5.88 5.84
CA GLU A 342 -8.48 6.88 6.32
C GLU A 342 -8.81 7.99 5.32
N THR A 343 -8.13 8.02 4.18
CA THR A 343 -8.33 9.02 3.11
C THR A 343 -8.57 8.42 1.72
N ALA A 344 -8.89 7.15 1.63
CA ALA A 344 -9.43 6.36 0.51
C ALA A 344 -8.61 6.18 -0.79
N PRO A 345 -7.30 6.28 -0.95
CA PRO A 345 -6.29 6.66 0.04
C PRO A 345 -5.63 8.02 -0.18
N LEU A 346 -5.78 8.69 -1.35
CA LEU A 346 -4.89 9.76 -1.82
C LEU A 346 -5.19 11.10 -1.13
N LEU A 347 -4.16 11.77 -0.63
CA LEU A 347 -4.20 13.17 -0.19
C LEU A 347 -3.41 14.10 -1.11
N ALA A 348 -2.22 13.67 -1.53
CA ALA A 348 -1.36 14.48 -2.38
C ALA A 348 -0.59 13.62 -3.36
N GLY A 349 -0.32 14.14 -4.56
CA GLY A 349 0.41 13.41 -5.58
C GLY A 349 0.88 14.28 -6.74
N PHE A 350 1.82 13.72 -7.50
CA PHE A 350 2.22 14.23 -8.81
C PHE A 350 2.06 13.13 -9.87
N GLY A 351 1.69 13.54 -11.08
CA GLY A 351 1.86 12.68 -12.25
C GLY A 351 3.33 12.62 -12.72
N PRO A 352 3.69 11.63 -13.54
CA PRO A 352 5.07 11.40 -13.99
C PRO A 352 5.76 12.57 -14.70
N LYS A 353 4.99 13.52 -15.22
CA LYS A 353 5.52 14.71 -15.93
C LYS A 353 5.90 15.88 -15.01
N ASN A 354 5.35 15.91 -13.79
CA ASN A 354 5.47 17.05 -12.87
C ASN A 354 6.24 16.70 -11.59
N GLN A 355 7.06 15.66 -11.65
CA GLN A 355 7.80 15.15 -10.49
C GLN A 355 8.71 16.20 -9.87
N ARG A 356 8.74 16.23 -8.55
CA ARG A 356 9.70 16.98 -7.77
C ARG A 356 10.34 16.07 -6.73
N LEU A 357 11.67 15.99 -6.76
CA LEU A 357 12.44 15.11 -5.88
C LEU A 357 12.08 15.31 -4.40
N TYR A 358 11.89 14.20 -3.73
CA TYR A 358 11.66 14.08 -2.27
C TYR A 358 10.33 14.65 -1.79
N SER A 359 9.43 14.98 -2.70
CA SER A 359 8.10 15.49 -2.38
C SER A 359 7.00 14.49 -2.72
N THR A 360 5.85 14.70 -2.09
CA THR A 360 4.64 13.92 -2.38
C THR A 360 3.64 14.65 -3.29
N GLY A 361 4.00 15.83 -3.77
CA GLY A 361 3.16 16.56 -4.72
C GLY A 361 2.27 17.62 -4.11
N HIS A 362 1.28 18.04 -4.89
CA HIS A 362 0.23 18.94 -4.43
C HIS A 362 -0.93 18.15 -3.82
N PRO A 363 -1.71 18.76 -2.92
CA PRO A 363 -3.02 18.23 -2.55
C PRO A 363 -3.85 17.87 -3.80
N GLY A 364 -4.58 16.77 -3.71
CA GLY A 364 -5.49 16.35 -4.76
C GLY A 364 -6.61 17.39 -4.97
N GLU A 365 -7.14 17.46 -6.19
CA GLU A 365 -8.21 18.41 -6.48
C GLU A 365 -9.47 18.06 -5.68
N GLY A 366 -10.03 19.05 -4.98
CA GLY A 366 -11.16 18.87 -4.07
C GLY A 366 -10.77 18.40 -2.66
N ILE A 367 -9.48 18.27 -2.37
CA ILE A 367 -8.94 17.91 -1.07
C ILE A 367 -8.22 19.13 -0.48
N GLU A 368 -8.61 19.53 0.71
CA GLU A 368 -7.92 20.56 1.47
C GLU A 368 -6.87 19.91 2.36
N VAL A 369 -5.64 20.40 2.28
CA VAL A 369 -4.54 19.96 3.15
C VAL A 369 -3.85 21.19 3.74
N LYS A 370 -3.69 21.23 5.06
CA LYS A 370 -2.97 22.29 5.76
C LYS A 370 -2.09 21.73 6.87
N LEU A 371 -1.26 22.58 7.46
CA LEU A 371 -0.45 22.23 8.61
C LEU A 371 -1.06 22.83 9.88
N ARG A 372 -1.06 22.05 10.95
CA ARG A 372 -1.44 22.43 12.30
C ARG A 372 -0.20 22.46 13.19
N ASP A 373 -0.23 23.27 14.23
CA ASP A 373 0.84 23.38 15.23
C ASP A 373 2.23 23.59 14.59
N ILE A 374 2.31 24.58 13.68
CA ILE A 374 3.50 24.85 12.88
C ILE A 374 4.64 25.34 13.77
N ASN A 375 5.77 24.65 13.71
CA ASN A 375 7.02 25.10 14.33
C ASN A 375 7.55 26.33 13.56
N PRO A 376 7.63 27.52 14.18
CA PRO A 376 8.04 28.73 13.48
C PRO A 376 9.50 28.73 13.00
N ALA A 377 10.36 27.90 13.59
CA ALA A 377 11.77 27.80 13.19
C ALA A 377 11.99 26.90 11.97
N THR A 378 11.17 25.85 11.79
CA THR A 378 11.34 24.86 10.72
C THR A 378 10.25 24.93 9.64
N GLY A 379 9.09 25.52 9.96
CA GLY A 379 7.91 25.51 9.11
C GLY A 379 7.18 24.15 9.05
N GLU A 380 7.60 23.18 9.87
CA GLU A 380 7.01 21.86 9.97
C GLU A 380 5.79 21.87 10.87
N GLY A 381 4.77 21.08 10.54
CA GLY A 381 3.56 20.93 11.35
C GLY A 381 2.85 19.62 11.07
N GLU A 382 1.84 19.29 11.89
CA GLU A 382 0.98 18.15 11.66
C GLU A 382 0.15 18.37 10.39
N ILE A 383 0.18 17.40 9.48
CA ILE A 383 -0.65 17.41 8.28
C ILE A 383 -2.08 17.09 8.69
N ILE A 384 -3.00 17.99 8.39
CA ILE A 384 -4.43 17.76 8.52
C ILE A 384 -5.12 17.93 7.18
N ALA A 385 -6.17 17.12 6.95
CA ALA A 385 -6.85 17.06 5.67
C ALA A 385 -8.37 17.12 5.83
N ARG A 386 -9.04 17.72 4.84
CA ARG A 386 -10.49 17.73 4.73
C ARG A 386 -10.89 17.52 3.28
N GLY A 387 -11.87 16.67 3.04
CA GLY A 387 -12.37 16.41 1.69
C GLY A 387 -13.33 15.24 1.64
N PRO A 388 -13.96 15.01 0.47
CA PRO A 388 -14.94 13.94 0.29
C PRO A 388 -14.32 12.54 0.38
N ASN A 389 -13.01 12.40 0.35
CA ASN A 389 -12.27 11.17 0.49
C ASN A 389 -11.92 10.80 1.93
N VAL A 390 -12.17 11.70 2.91
CA VAL A 390 -11.92 11.42 4.33
C VAL A 390 -12.95 10.44 4.86
N MET A 391 -12.51 9.42 5.58
CA MET A 391 -13.33 8.36 6.17
C MET A 391 -14.49 8.89 7.01
N LYS A 392 -15.53 8.09 7.19
CA LYS A 392 -16.64 8.38 8.12
C LYS A 392 -16.21 8.29 9.59
N GLY A 393 -15.15 7.51 9.89
CA GLY A 393 -14.61 7.28 11.22
C GLY A 393 -14.13 5.85 11.42
N TYR A 394 -13.82 5.49 12.65
CA TYR A 394 -13.46 4.13 13.05
C TYR A 394 -14.71 3.37 13.55
N TYR A 395 -14.91 2.18 13.02
CA TYR A 395 -16.08 1.34 13.31
C TYR A 395 -16.15 0.95 14.79
N LYS A 396 -17.26 1.25 15.46
CA LYS A 396 -17.50 1.05 16.89
C LYS A 396 -16.54 1.81 17.83
N GLU A 397 -15.81 2.80 17.31
CA GLU A 397 -14.82 3.57 18.07
C GLU A 397 -15.08 5.09 17.94
N PRO A 398 -16.22 5.60 18.47
CA PRO A 398 -16.57 7.02 18.34
C PRO A 398 -15.58 7.96 19.03
N ASP A 399 -15.06 7.60 20.21
CA ASP A 399 -14.08 8.40 20.95
C ASP A 399 -12.79 8.53 20.15
N MET A 400 -12.30 7.41 19.60
CA MET A 400 -11.11 7.43 18.74
C MET A 400 -11.33 8.22 17.45
N THR A 401 -12.54 8.23 16.93
CA THR A 401 -12.91 9.02 15.75
C THR A 401 -12.85 10.52 16.09
N SER A 402 -13.41 10.93 17.23
CA SER A 402 -13.40 12.34 17.66
C SER A 402 -11.99 12.87 18.00
N GLU A 403 -11.05 12.00 18.37
CA GLU A 403 -9.65 12.36 18.56
C GLU A 403 -8.95 12.77 17.25
N VAL A 404 -9.40 12.22 16.11
CA VAL A 404 -8.74 12.40 14.82
C VAL A 404 -9.54 13.21 13.81
N ILE A 405 -10.86 13.33 13.96
CA ILE A 405 -11.72 14.16 13.10
C ILE A 405 -12.44 15.18 14.00
N ASP A 406 -12.19 16.46 13.76
CA ASP A 406 -12.84 17.55 14.51
C ASP A 406 -14.25 17.89 13.95
N ASP A 407 -14.96 18.77 14.67
CA ASP A 407 -16.32 19.18 14.30
C ASP A 407 -16.41 19.92 12.95
N GLU A 408 -15.29 20.45 12.43
CA GLU A 408 -15.19 21.07 11.12
C GLU A 408 -14.86 20.07 10.00
N GLY A 409 -14.66 18.79 10.34
CA GLY A 409 -14.32 17.69 9.43
C GLY A 409 -12.83 17.63 9.06
N TRP A 410 -11.93 18.27 9.82
CA TRP A 410 -10.49 18.14 9.63
C TRP A 410 -9.98 16.84 10.25
N PHE A 411 -9.43 16.00 9.41
CA PHE A 411 -8.79 14.74 9.80
C PHE A 411 -7.30 14.98 10.11
N ARG A 412 -6.88 14.55 11.28
CA ARG A 412 -5.50 14.56 11.76
C ARG A 412 -4.78 13.30 11.29
N THR A 413 -3.80 13.46 10.40
CA THR A 413 -3.11 12.30 9.83
C THR A 413 -2.10 11.66 10.79
N GLY A 414 -1.63 12.41 11.79
CA GLY A 414 -0.53 12.03 12.65
C GLY A 414 0.83 12.03 11.93
N ASP A 415 0.90 12.57 10.73
CA ASP A 415 2.14 12.77 9.97
C ASP A 415 2.60 14.22 10.04
N ILE A 416 3.90 14.44 10.09
CA ILE A 416 4.52 15.76 10.04
C ILE A 416 4.98 16.06 8.62
N GLY A 417 4.71 17.27 8.17
CA GLY A 417 5.15 17.74 6.85
C GLY A 417 5.44 19.23 6.81
N LEU A 418 5.84 19.67 5.65
CA LEU A 418 5.98 21.08 5.32
C LEU A 418 5.54 21.36 3.89
N PHE A 419 5.07 22.56 3.62
CA PHE A 419 4.85 23.07 2.28
C PHE A 419 5.99 23.99 1.85
N ASP A 420 6.40 23.84 0.60
CA ASP A 420 7.27 24.85 0.01
C ASP A 420 6.47 26.06 -0.49
N LYS A 421 7.20 27.07 -1.00
CA LYS A 421 6.61 28.31 -1.54
C LYS A 421 5.68 28.10 -2.74
N LYS A 422 5.69 26.89 -3.35
CA LYS A 422 4.85 26.53 -4.49
C LYS A 422 3.66 25.64 -4.08
N GLY A 423 3.45 25.44 -2.78
CA GLY A 423 2.38 24.58 -2.27
C GLY A 423 2.64 23.08 -2.46
N VAL A 424 3.89 22.68 -2.62
CA VAL A 424 4.28 21.27 -2.72
C VAL A 424 4.51 20.71 -1.34
N LEU A 425 3.90 19.58 -1.03
CA LEU A 425 3.98 18.89 0.25
C LEU A 425 5.22 17.98 0.32
N PHE A 426 5.91 18.04 1.46
CA PHE A 426 7.03 17.18 1.84
C PHE A 426 6.72 16.51 3.16
N ILE A 427 6.75 15.18 3.20
CA ILE A 427 6.55 14.39 4.43
C ILE A 427 7.88 14.25 5.17
N LYS A 428 7.84 14.48 6.48
CA LYS A 428 9.00 14.39 7.37
C LYS A 428 9.03 13.07 8.14
N GLY A 429 7.94 12.72 8.81
CA GLY A 429 7.82 11.50 9.60
C GLY A 429 6.48 11.43 10.32
N ARG A 430 6.36 10.47 11.23
CA ARG A 430 5.18 10.27 12.08
C ARG A 430 5.35 10.93 13.43
N ILE A 431 4.33 11.66 13.91
CA ILE A 431 4.34 12.32 15.24
C ILE A 431 4.72 11.32 16.33
N LYS A 432 4.10 10.13 16.34
CA LYS A 432 4.33 9.10 17.35
C LYS A 432 5.74 8.48 17.33
N ASN A 433 6.48 8.67 16.24
CA ASN A 433 7.83 8.14 16.07
C ASN A 433 8.90 9.20 16.28
N VAL A 434 8.52 10.48 16.36
CA VAL A 434 9.47 11.58 16.58
C VAL A 434 10.17 11.40 17.92
N ILE A 435 11.48 11.46 17.89
CA ILE A 435 12.32 11.49 19.08
C ILE A 435 12.68 12.94 19.35
N ILE A 436 12.43 13.41 20.56
CA ILE A 436 12.80 14.77 20.96
C ILE A 436 14.24 14.77 21.42
N GLY A 437 15.12 15.44 20.68
CA GLY A 437 16.51 15.57 21.03
C GLY A 437 16.74 16.40 22.29
N ALA A 438 17.94 16.33 22.83
CA ALA A 438 18.31 16.97 24.10
C ALA A 438 18.15 18.53 24.07
N SER A 439 18.19 19.15 22.90
CA SER A 439 17.99 20.60 22.71
C SER A 439 16.57 20.94 22.21
N GLY A 440 15.64 19.97 22.23
CA GLY A 440 14.26 20.16 21.81
C GLY A 440 14.01 20.05 20.30
N GLU A 441 15.00 19.59 19.52
CA GLU A 441 14.86 19.35 18.09
C GLU A 441 14.10 18.04 17.80
N ASN A 442 13.30 18.05 16.72
CA ASN A 442 12.64 16.85 16.22
C ASN A 442 13.64 15.99 15.45
N ILE A 443 13.80 14.75 15.89
CA ILE A 443 14.59 13.71 15.19
C ILE A 443 13.60 12.73 14.57
N TYR A 444 13.74 12.50 13.26
CA TYR A 444 12.89 11.60 12.50
C TYR A 444 13.60 10.26 12.27
N PRO A 445 13.25 9.21 13.02
CA PRO A 445 13.89 7.90 12.90
C PRO A 445 13.92 7.36 11.46
N GLU A 446 12.83 7.57 10.73
CA GLU A 446 12.68 7.08 9.35
C GLU A 446 13.71 7.73 8.39
N GLU A 447 14.13 8.96 8.64
CA GLU A 447 15.18 9.60 7.84
C GLU A 447 16.55 8.93 8.08
N ILE A 448 16.84 8.59 9.33
CA ILE A 448 18.08 7.90 9.71
C ILE A 448 18.06 6.46 9.17
N GLU A 449 16.94 5.75 9.35
CA GLU A 449 16.73 4.39 8.84
C GLU A 449 16.90 4.31 7.33
N SER A 450 16.40 5.32 6.60
CA SER A 450 16.60 5.41 5.15
C SER A 450 18.10 5.46 4.79
N VAL A 451 18.91 6.19 5.56
CA VAL A 451 20.36 6.23 5.36
C VAL A 451 21.00 4.88 5.72
N ILE A 452 20.62 4.27 6.85
CA ILE A 452 21.14 2.95 7.26
C ILE A 452 20.80 1.91 6.20
N ASN A 453 19.55 1.85 5.77
CA ASN A 453 19.05 0.91 4.79
C ASN A 453 19.66 1.11 3.39
N SER A 454 20.32 2.23 3.11
CA SER A 454 21.10 2.41 1.88
C SER A 454 22.41 1.60 1.85
N ASN A 455 22.85 1.05 2.98
CA ASN A 455 24.02 0.17 3.03
C ASN A 455 23.73 -1.20 2.41
N ALA A 456 24.67 -1.70 1.63
CA ALA A 456 24.49 -2.92 0.83
C ALA A 456 24.27 -4.20 1.65
N PHE A 457 24.76 -4.23 2.89
CA PHE A 457 24.66 -5.39 3.80
C PHE A 457 23.48 -5.32 4.76
N VAL A 458 22.79 -4.18 4.81
CA VAL A 458 21.61 -4.00 5.65
C VAL A 458 20.37 -4.52 4.93
N THR A 459 19.59 -5.36 5.60
CA THR A 459 18.28 -5.82 5.15
C THR A 459 17.20 -4.84 5.60
N GLU A 460 17.24 -4.48 6.88
CA GLU A 460 16.32 -3.53 7.52
C GLU A 460 16.90 -2.97 8.82
N SER A 461 16.38 -1.84 9.25
CA SER A 461 16.82 -1.19 10.47
C SER A 461 15.68 -0.51 11.21
N LEU A 462 15.89 -0.29 12.49
CA LEU A 462 14.99 0.43 13.37
C LEU A 462 15.80 1.38 14.25
N VAL A 463 15.45 2.66 14.25
CA VAL A 463 16.07 3.66 15.12
C VAL A 463 15.13 3.99 16.26
N VAL A 464 15.62 3.87 17.47
CA VAL A 464 14.89 4.11 18.72
C VAL A 464 15.71 4.97 19.67
N GLU A 465 15.03 5.58 20.63
CA GLU A 465 15.69 6.19 21.78
C GLU A 465 15.77 5.15 22.91
N GLN A 466 16.95 4.95 23.46
CA GLN A 466 17.18 4.13 24.64
C GLN A 466 18.06 4.91 25.64
N ASN A 467 17.51 5.19 26.82
CA ASN A 467 18.22 5.95 27.87
C ASN A 467 18.79 7.30 27.41
N GLY A 468 18.01 8.08 26.65
CA GLY A 468 18.43 9.38 26.12
C GLY A 468 19.44 9.31 24.97
N LYS A 469 19.63 8.13 24.36
CA LYS A 469 20.60 7.90 23.27
C LYS A 469 19.90 7.37 22.03
N LEU A 470 20.32 7.83 20.87
CA LEU A 470 19.86 7.30 19.59
C LEU A 470 20.58 6.00 19.27
N VAL A 471 19.82 4.93 19.18
CA VAL A 471 20.31 3.58 18.91
C VAL A 471 19.68 3.06 17.62
N ALA A 472 20.52 2.55 16.72
CA ALA A 472 20.05 1.83 15.55
C ALA A 472 20.18 0.32 15.77
N MET A 473 19.07 -0.40 15.68
CA MET A 473 19.04 -1.85 15.58
C MET A 473 19.09 -2.21 14.09
N VAL A 474 20.07 -3.03 13.69
CA VAL A 474 20.32 -3.32 12.27
C VAL A 474 20.30 -4.81 12.03
N HIS A 475 19.40 -5.26 11.16
CA HIS A 475 19.36 -6.63 10.66
C HIS A 475 20.18 -6.73 9.38
N LEU A 476 21.26 -7.54 9.43
CA LEU A 476 22.20 -7.70 8.33
C LEU A 476 21.85 -8.89 7.43
N ASN A 477 22.18 -8.78 6.16
CA ASN A 477 22.08 -9.87 5.18
C ASN A 477 23.30 -10.80 5.32
N ILE A 478 23.22 -11.76 6.23
CA ILE A 478 24.29 -12.70 6.55
C ILE A 478 24.72 -13.53 5.33
N ASP A 479 23.77 -13.95 4.48
CA ASP A 479 24.10 -14.74 3.28
C ASP A 479 24.94 -13.94 2.30
N LYS A 480 24.63 -12.65 2.13
CA LYS A 480 25.43 -11.77 1.29
C LYS A 480 26.81 -11.49 1.87
N ILE A 481 26.92 -11.39 3.20
CA ILE A 481 28.20 -11.26 3.89
C ILE A 481 29.04 -12.52 3.64
N LYS A 482 28.46 -13.70 3.85
CA LYS A 482 29.10 -14.98 3.59
C LYS A 482 29.58 -15.10 2.14
N GLN A 483 28.74 -14.73 1.19
CA GLN A 483 29.09 -14.77 -0.24
C GLN A 483 30.23 -13.83 -0.61
N GLN A 484 30.27 -12.63 -0.02
CA GLN A 484 31.28 -11.62 -0.35
C GLN A 484 32.63 -11.85 0.37
N TYR A 485 32.61 -12.47 1.54
CA TYR A 485 33.75 -12.73 2.38
C TYR A 485 33.98 -14.22 2.61
N GLN A 486 33.83 -15.03 1.56
CA GLN A 486 33.85 -16.49 1.58
C GLN A 486 35.11 -17.04 2.23
N ASP A 487 36.29 -16.46 1.91
CA ASP A 487 37.60 -16.85 2.48
C ASP A 487 37.72 -16.65 4.02
N LEU A 488 36.92 -15.73 4.60
CA LEU A 488 36.89 -15.48 6.05
C LEU A 488 35.93 -16.43 6.75
N VAL A 489 34.81 -16.73 6.13
CA VAL A 489 33.73 -17.56 6.69
C VAL A 489 34.13 -19.04 6.75
N GLU A 490 34.92 -19.50 5.80
CA GLU A 490 35.48 -20.86 5.81
C GLU A 490 36.46 -21.11 6.97
N LYS A 491 36.96 -20.05 7.63
CA LYS A 491 37.94 -20.16 8.74
C LYS A 491 37.28 -20.47 10.09
N SER A 492 36.23 -19.76 10.48
CA SER A 492 35.47 -20.02 11.72
C SER A 492 34.23 -19.16 11.86
N GLN A 493 33.29 -19.55 12.73
CA GLN A 493 32.13 -18.72 13.13
C GLN A 493 32.59 -17.41 13.80
N ASP A 494 33.69 -17.42 14.53
CA ASP A 494 34.24 -16.23 15.19
C ASP A 494 34.67 -15.17 14.17
N ALA A 495 35.31 -15.58 13.06
CA ALA A 495 35.66 -14.67 11.98
C ALA A 495 34.43 -14.00 11.32
N LEU A 496 33.31 -14.71 11.24
CA LEU A 496 32.04 -14.13 10.78
C LEU A 496 31.52 -13.10 11.79
N ASN A 497 31.57 -13.41 13.08
CA ASN A 497 31.11 -12.50 14.14
C ASN A 497 31.97 -11.23 14.18
N GLU A 498 33.30 -11.36 14.08
CA GLU A 498 34.20 -10.21 13.97
C GLU A 498 33.90 -9.34 12.75
N LYS A 499 33.58 -9.96 11.60
CA LYS A 499 33.21 -9.21 10.39
C LYS A 499 31.87 -8.50 10.52
N VAL A 500 30.89 -9.10 11.21
CA VAL A 500 29.63 -8.46 11.55
C VAL A 500 29.86 -7.22 12.40
N GLU A 501 30.69 -7.31 13.44
CA GLU A 501 31.02 -6.17 14.30
C GLU A 501 31.74 -5.04 13.53
N GLU A 502 32.65 -5.39 12.63
CA GLU A 502 33.30 -4.43 11.76
C GLU A 502 32.31 -3.71 10.86
N LEU A 503 31.38 -4.46 10.23
CA LEU A 503 30.34 -3.89 9.36
C LEU A 503 29.38 -2.97 10.14
N LEU A 504 29.04 -3.29 11.38
CA LEU A 504 28.21 -2.42 12.23
C LEU A 504 28.93 -1.09 12.54
N LYS A 505 30.25 -1.11 12.78
CA LYS A 505 31.06 0.09 12.93
C LYS A 505 31.10 0.91 11.64
N GLU A 506 31.29 0.25 10.50
CA GLU A 506 31.23 0.92 9.19
C GLU A 506 29.85 1.57 8.94
N VAL A 507 28.76 0.88 9.29
CA VAL A 507 27.39 1.44 9.20
C VAL A 507 27.25 2.66 10.11
N HIS A 508 27.73 2.60 11.35
CA HIS A 508 27.69 3.71 12.29
C HIS A 508 28.40 4.97 11.73
N GLU A 509 29.64 4.79 11.26
CA GLU A 509 30.40 5.89 10.66
C GLU A 509 29.75 6.43 9.39
N PHE A 510 29.28 5.53 8.51
CA PHE A 510 28.60 5.87 7.27
C PHE A 510 27.35 6.73 7.50
N VAL A 511 26.54 6.37 8.49
CA VAL A 511 25.32 7.11 8.85
C VAL A 511 25.66 8.45 9.46
N ASN A 512 26.57 8.49 10.44
CA ASN A 512 26.92 9.71 11.17
C ASN A 512 27.62 10.78 10.31
N GLN A 513 28.15 10.41 9.16
CA GLN A 513 28.65 11.35 8.15
C GLN A 513 27.55 11.96 7.26
N ARG A 514 26.33 11.40 7.26
CA ARG A 514 25.24 11.75 6.32
C ARG A 514 24.01 12.32 6.97
N VAL A 515 23.85 12.14 8.27
CA VAL A 515 22.74 12.68 9.04
C VAL A 515 23.13 14.03 9.68
N SER A 516 22.13 14.79 10.11
CA SER A 516 22.35 16.05 10.83
C SER A 516 23.08 15.82 12.16
N LYS A 517 23.67 16.89 12.73
CA LYS A 517 24.46 16.79 13.96
C LYS A 517 23.67 16.20 15.13
N PHE A 518 22.40 16.56 15.25
CA PHE A 518 21.52 16.09 16.33
C PHE A 518 20.88 14.71 16.04
N SER A 519 20.95 14.24 14.80
CA SER A 519 20.46 12.90 14.40
C SER A 519 21.54 11.83 14.39
N LYS A 520 22.73 12.14 14.94
CA LYS A 520 23.83 11.17 14.99
C LYS A 520 23.52 10.04 15.96
N LEU A 521 23.75 8.82 15.48
CA LEU A 521 23.62 7.61 16.29
C LEU A 521 24.70 7.55 17.38
N ASN A 522 24.29 7.16 18.57
CA ASN A 522 25.23 6.83 19.64
C ASN A 522 25.77 5.40 19.48
N TYR A 523 24.89 4.47 19.10
CA TYR A 523 25.23 3.06 18.94
C TYR A 523 24.52 2.47 17.73
N VAL A 524 25.14 1.44 17.17
CA VAL A 524 24.54 0.50 16.23
C VAL A 524 24.65 -0.89 16.83
N ILE A 525 23.53 -1.60 16.95
CA ILE A 525 23.45 -2.96 17.51
C ILE A 525 22.99 -3.94 16.45
N HIS A 526 23.51 -5.17 16.51
CA HIS A 526 23.08 -6.24 15.63
C HIS A 526 21.72 -6.79 16.08
N GLN A 527 20.72 -6.67 15.22
CA GLN A 527 19.46 -7.38 15.35
C GLN A 527 19.59 -8.71 14.62
N VAL A 528 19.81 -9.81 15.37
CA VAL A 528 20.08 -11.14 14.80
C VAL A 528 18.86 -11.67 14.04
N ASP A 529 17.72 -11.66 14.70
CA ASP A 529 16.46 -12.11 14.10
C ASP A 529 15.78 -10.99 13.30
N PRO A 530 15.05 -11.33 12.23
CA PRO A 530 14.21 -10.34 11.53
C PRO A 530 13.25 -9.63 12.50
N PHE A 531 12.99 -8.35 12.25
CA PHE A 531 12.01 -7.62 13.05
C PHE A 531 10.60 -8.21 12.90
N GLU A 532 9.85 -8.23 13.99
CA GLU A 532 8.42 -8.53 13.92
C GLU A 532 7.66 -7.47 13.12
N LYS A 533 6.80 -7.93 12.24
CA LYS A 533 6.05 -7.07 11.32
C LYS A 533 4.56 -7.26 11.44
N THR A 534 3.84 -6.23 11.06
CA THR A 534 2.39 -6.30 10.83
C THR A 534 2.12 -7.08 9.54
N ALA A 535 0.87 -7.48 9.32
CA ALA A 535 0.42 -8.08 8.05
C ALA A 535 0.72 -7.16 6.83
N THR A 536 0.85 -5.85 7.05
CA THR A 536 1.24 -4.86 6.04
C THR A 536 2.75 -4.69 5.89
N GLN A 537 3.56 -5.62 6.44
CA GLN A 537 5.02 -5.65 6.37
C GLN A 537 5.73 -4.44 7.03
N LYS A 538 5.07 -3.74 7.96
CA LYS A 538 5.67 -2.66 8.76
C LYS A 538 6.22 -3.21 10.07
N ILE A 539 7.42 -2.77 10.47
CA ILE A 539 8.03 -3.17 11.75
C ILE A 539 7.13 -2.71 12.91
N LYS A 540 6.86 -3.61 13.85
CA LYS A 540 6.14 -3.32 15.10
C LYS A 540 7.06 -2.60 16.08
N ARG A 541 7.30 -1.29 15.85
CA ARG A 541 8.25 -0.46 16.62
C ARG A 541 8.06 -0.56 18.12
N PHE A 542 6.81 -0.62 18.59
CA PHE A 542 6.46 -0.67 20.01
C PHE A 542 7.05 -1.88 20.77
N LEU A 543 7.47 -2.93 20.07
CA LEU A 543 8.15 -4.08 20.67
C LEU A 543 9.63 -3.79 20.99
N TYR A 544 10.22 -2.76 20.40
CA TYR A 544 11.65 -2.45 20.46
C TYR A 544 11.96 -1.09 21.13
N SER A 545 10.95 -0.25 21.36
CA SER A 545 11.08 1.05 22.03
C SER A 545 10.75 0.91 23.52
N LYS A 546 11.68 0.36 24.29
CA LYS A 546 11.63 0.35 25.76
C LYS A 546 12.82 1.08 26.35
#